data_d96065ce0621ff0e0f1cbbd6fb46422a
#
_entry.id   d96065ce0621ff0e0f1cbbd6fb46422a
#
_cell.length_a   1.000
_cell.length_b   1.000
_cell.length_c   1.000
_cell.angle_alpha   90.00
_cell.angle_beta   90.00
_cell.angle_gamma   90.00
#
_symmetry.space_group_name_H-M   'P 1'
#
loop_
_entity.id
_entity.type
_entity.pdbx_description
1 polymer ?
#
loop_
_entity_poly.entity_id
_entity_poly.type
_entity_poly.pdbx_seq_one_letter_code
_entity_poly.pdbx_strand_id
1 'polypeptide(L)'
;MFSKDTYVNRRARLAKEVGDGVLLFLGNNHVGMNYEGNEYNFRQDSCFLYFFGLDYAGLTAVMDLDAGEEIIFGDELTIDDIVWTGTMPSLSENARKVGIGKTLPLSALKEYLGKAMRQGRKIRFLPPYRADHKVRLMDLLGILPGVQSLHADEVLIRAIVDLRIHKTAEEVAIIEEAVDVSTRMHLEAYRLARPGVHEAEIAAAVLQIASSRPGGGLAFPTIATVAGQVLHNHGFIHTLREGDIFLLDAGAENADHYCGDLSSSMPVSERFTPRQEEIYQLHLRSFQAAVDQLRPGNPYRNAHLAAAEAIAEGMVDLGLMKGCPRDIAESGAYALVFPCGTGHMMGLDVHNMENLGEQYVGYAEGEKKSTQFGFKSLRLARPLEPGFVFTVEPGIYFIPELIDLWKAEGRFKEFINYDKFEAWKDFGGLRNELDYLITEDGCRVLGTLKKPMTLEEVYTAKNL
;
A
#
# COMPACT_ATOMS: atom_id res chain seq x y z
N MET A 1 -12.26 -13.30 -9.28
CA MET A 1 -11.43 -13.64 -10.47
C MET A 1 -12.01 -12.97 -11.70
N PHE A 2 -11.19 -12.27 -12.47
CA PHE A 2 -11.58 -11.60 -13.73
C PHE A 2 -11.94 -12.59 -14.83
N SER A 3 -12.47 -12.10 -15.94
CA SER A 3 -12.76 -12.92 -17.09
C SER A 3 -11.49 -13.49 -17.72
N LYS A 4 -11.61 -14.61 -18.42
CA LYS A 4 -10.52 -15.19 -19.22
C LYS A 4 -9.88 -14.16 -20.17
N ASP A 5 -10.72 -13.38 -20.82
CA ASP A 5 -10.27 -12.39 -21.82
C ASP A 5 -9.47 -11.26 -21.18
N THR A 6 -9.77 -10.88 -19.92
CA THR A 6 -8.99 -9.90 -19.16
C THR A 6 -7.54 -10.37 -19.01
N TYR A 7 -7.31 -11.61 -18.59
CA TYR A 7 -5.95 -12.16 -18.45
C TYR A 7 -5.23 -12.30 -19.78
N VAL A 8 -5.91 -12.79 -20.81
CA VAL A 8 -5.34 -12.89 -22.17
C VAL A 8 -4.92 -11.51 -22.68
N ASN A 9 -5.77 -10.49 -22.53
CA ASN A 9 -5.47 -9.13 -22.98
C ASN A 9 -4.31 -8.50 -22.20
N ARG A 10 -4.24 -8.71 -20.86
CA ARG A 10 -3.13 -8.21 -20.04
C ARG A 10 -1.79 -8.79 -20.50
N ARG A 11 -1.73 -10.11 -20.73
CA ARG A 11 -0.50 -10.77 -21.23
C ARG A 11 -0.15 -10.36 -22.67
N ALA A 12 -1.13 -10.21 -23.55
CA ALA A 12 -0.90 -9.74 -24.91
C ALA A 12 -0.33 -8.30 -24.94
N ARG A 13 -0.83 -7.41 -24.08
CA ARG A 13 -0.29 -6.06 -23.93
C ARG A 13 1.14 -6.11 -23.37
N LEU A 14 1.40 -6.90 -22.33
CA LEU A 14 2.74 -7.06 -21.77
C LEU A 14 3.73 -7.58 -22.81
N ALA A 15 3.35 -8.61 -23.58
CA ALA A 15 4.17 -9.16 -24.64
C ALA A 15 4.53 -8.12 -25.72
N LYS A 16 3.58 -7.26 -26.07
CA LYS A 16 3.80 -6.15 -27.02
C LYS A 16 4.79 -5.11 -26.49
N GLU A 17 4.67 -4.73 -25.22
CA GLU A 17 5.54 -3.71 -24.59
C GLU A 17 6.97 -4.22 -24.37
N VAL A 18 7.14 -5.50 -24.00
CA VAL A 18 8.46 -6.07 -23.74
C VAL A 18 9.17 -6.51 -25.03
N GLY A 19 8.46 -7.11 -25.97
CA GLY A 19 8.89 -7.43 -27.33
C GLY A 19 9.62 -8.74 -27.53
N ASP A 20 10.55 -9.16 -26.64
CA ASP A 20 11.40 -10.33 -26.79
C ASP A 20 11.73 -11.03 -25.47
N GLY A 21 12.32 -12.22 -25.57
CA GLY A 21 12.87 -12.96 -24.43
C GLY A 21 11.87 -13.88 -23.75
N VAL A 22 12.28 -14.42 -22.61
CA VAL A 22 11.52 -15.33 -21.76
C VAL A 22 11.19 -14.62 -20.45
N LEU A 23 9.92 -14.30 -20.23
CA LEU A 23 9.45 -13.64 -19.01
C LEU A 23 9.15 -14.71 -17.96
N LEU A 24 9.82 -14.63 -16.81
CA LEU A 24 9.67 -15.57 -15.70
C LEU A 24 8.89 -14.89 -14.56
N PHE A 25 7.74 -15.48 -14.19
CA PHE A 25 6.93 -15.07 -13.06
C PHE A 25 6.90 -16.18 -12.01
N LEU A 26 7.47 -15.91 -10.85
CA LEU A 26 7.42 -16.83 -9.72
C LEU A 26 6.13 -16.61 -8.93
N GLY A 27 5.32 -17.65 -8.77
CA GLY A 27 4.25 -17.67 -7.80
C GLY A 27 4.79 -17.93 -6.39
N ASN A 28 4.00 -17.50 -5.39
CA ASN A 28 4.33 -17.70 -3.98
C ASN A 28 4.14 -19.16 -3.55
N ASN A 29 4.85 -19.55 -2.50
CA ASN A 29 4.65 -20.80 -1.78
C ASN A 29 4.15 -20.54 -0.38
N HIS A 30 3.64 -21.59 0.28
CA HIS A 30 3.34 -21.58 1.70
C HIS A 30 4.60 -21.25 2.53
N VAL A 31 4.41 -20.59 3.65
CA VAL A 31 5.48 -20.22 4.58
C VAL A 31 5.09 -20.61 5.99
N GLY A 32 5.89 -21.44 6.64
CA GLY A 32 5.69 -21.80 8.04
C GLY A 32 5.95 -20.62 8.98
N MET A 33 5.10 -20.43 9.98
CA MET A 33 5.29 -19.43 11.05
C MET A 33 6.42 -19.81 12.00
N ASN A 34 6.41 -21.05 12.52
CA ASN A 34 7.34 -21.55 13.52
C ASN A 34 7.72 -23.02 13.33
N TYR A 35 6.97 -23.75 12.52
CA TYR A 35 7.29 -25.08 11.99
C TYR A 35 6.55 -25.26 10.66
N GLU A 36 6.94 -26.26 9.85
CA GLU A 36 6.52 -26.41 8.45
C GLU A 36 5.00 -26.47 8.28
N GLY A 37 4.30 -27.25 9.12
CA GLY A 37 2.84 -27.43 9.01
C GLY A 37 2.00 -26.34 9.70
N ASN A 38 2.60 -25.32 10.32
CA ASN A 38 1.88 -24.17 10.86
C ASN A 38 2.16 -22.93 10.00
N GLU A 39 1.34 -22.74 8.99
CA GLU A 39 1.57 -21.80 7.91
C GLU A 39 0.86 -20.46 8.14
N TYR A 40 1.46 -19.39 7.62
CA TYR A 40 0.73 -18.14 7.39
C TYR A 40 -0.37 -18.33 6.35
N ASN A 41 -1.42 -17.51 6.42
CA ASN A 41 -2.41 -17.45 5.34
C ASN A 41 -1.71 -17.24 4.01
N PHE A 42 -2.06 -18.08 3.03
CA PHE A 42 -1.48 -17.98 1.69
C PHE A 42 -1.89 -16.68 1.02
N ARG A 43 -0.96 -16.04 0.36
CA ARG A 43 -1.17 -14.87 -0.47
C ARG A 43 -0.28 -14.98 -1.71
N GLN A 44 -0.89 -15.03 -2.88
CA GLN A 44 -0.17 -15.12 -4.15
C GLN A 44 0.57 -13.82 -4.47
N ASP A 45 1.64 -13.90 -5.26
CA ASP A 45 2.35 -12.74 -5.82
C ASP A 45 1.42 -11.90 -6.68
N SER A 46 1.43 -10.59 -6.49
CA SER A 46 0.48 -9.68 -7.14
C SER A 46 0.70 -9.55 -8.64
N CYS A 47 1.94 -9.64 -9.13
CA CYS A 47 2.19 -9.68 -10.59
C CYS A 47 1.71 -11.00 -11.18
N PHE A 48 1.92 -12.11 -10.45
CA PHE A 48 1.38 -13.40 -10.86
C PHE A 48 -0.15 -13.39 -10.93
N LEU A 49 -0.83 -12.86 -9.91
CA LEU A 49 -2.29 -12.71 -9.91
C LEU A 49 -2.78 -11.83 -11.06
N TYR A 50 -2.13 -10.70 -11.30
CA TYR A 50 -2.55 -9.75 -12.33
C TYR A 50 -2.55 -10.36 -13.74
N PHE A 51 -1.52 -11.18 -14.05
CA PHE A 51 -1.35 -11.75 -15.38
C PHE A 51 -1.93 -13.17 -15.53
N PHE A 52 -2.01 -13.94 -14.45
CA PHE A 52 -2.37 -15.35 -14.51
C PHE A 52 -3.59 -15.73 -13.67
N GLY A 53 -4.01 -14.92 -12.69
CA GLY A 53 -5.25 -15.09 -11.94
C GLY A 53 -5.38 -16.41 -11.14
N LEU A 54 -4.28 -17.15 -10.94
CA LEU A 54 -4.27 -18.43 -10.22
C LEU A 54 -3.76 -18.20 -8.80
N ASP A 55 -4.64 -18.36 -7.83
CA ASP A 55 -4.41 -18.02 -6.43
C ASP A 55 -4.23 -19.28 -5.57
N TYR A 56 -3.13 -20.01 -5.79
CA TYR A 56 -2.68 -21.12 -4.97
C TYR A 56 -1.17 -21.32 -5.11
N ALA A 57 -0.58 -22.02 -4.14
CA ALA A 57 0.87 -22.22 -4.03
C ALA A 57 1.44 -23.13 -5.10
N GLY A 58 2.76 -23.10 -5.28
CA GLY A 58 3.49 -24.07 -6.09
C GLY A 58 3.47 -23.80 -7.60
N LEU A 59 3.16 -22.58 -8.02
CA LEU A 59 3.09 -22.20 -9.42
C LEU A 59 4.30 -21.37 -9.88
N THR A 60 4.63 -21.51 -11.16
CA THR A 60 5.51 -20.60 -11.89
C THR A 60 4.96 -20.42 -13.30
N ALA A 61 4.97 -19.20 -13.82
CA ALA A 61 4.55 -18.96 -15.19
C ALA A 61 5.72 -18.48 -16.05
N VAL A 62 5.70 -18.87 -17.31
CA VAL A 62 6.63 -18.42 -18.34
C VAL A 62 5.83 -17.89 -19.51
N MET A 63 6.14 -16.68 -19.95
CA MET A 63 5.75 -16.16 -21.25
C MET A 63 7.00 -16.13 -22.14
N ASP A 64 7.08 -17.08 -23.05
CA ASP A 64 8.18 -17.17 -24.01
C ASP A 64 7.83 -16.38 -25.27
N LEU A 65 8.25 -15.12 -25.33
CA LEU A 65 7.88 -14.20 -26.42
C LEU A 65 8.53 -14.62 -27.75
N ASP A 66 9.72 -15.19 -27.70
CA ASP A 66 10.43 -15.62 -28.92
C ASP A 66 9.80 -16.87 -29.53
N ALA A 67 9.22 -17.74 -28.69
CA ALA A 67 8.53 -18.95 -29.15
C ALA A 67 7.00 -18.75 -29.35
N GLY A 68 6.45 -17.63 -28.84
CA GLY A 68 5.00 -17.39 -28.85
C GLY A 68 4.25 -18.36 -27.92
N GLU A 69 4.85 -18.76 -26.81
CA GLU A 69 4.28 -19.75 -25.87
C GLU A 69 4.02 -19.13 -24.49
N GLU A 70 2.89 -19.51 -23.89
CA GLU A 70 2.57 -19.23 -22.49
C GLU A 70 2.42 -20.56 -21.75
N ILE A 71 3.12 -20.73 -20.62
CA ILE A 71 3.22 -22.00 -19.92
C ILE A 71 3.03 -21.77 -18.42
N ILE A 72 2.16 -22.56 -17.79
CA ILE A 72 2.11 -22.68 -16.31
C ILE A 72 2.87 -23.95 -15.91
N PHE A 73 3.84 -23.79 -15.05
CA PHE A 73 4.56 -24.87 -14.37
C PHE A 73 3.95 -25.07 -12.98
N GLY A 74 3.60 -26.30 -12.67
CA GLY A 74 3.01 -26.71 -11.38
C GLY A 74 2.88 -28.22 -11.36
N ASP A 75 2.65 -28.78 -10.18
CA ASP A 75 2.45 -30.20 -10.00
C ASP A 75 0.98 -30.49 -9.65
N GLU A 76 0.48 -31.66 -10.03
CA GLU A 76 -0.86 -32.11 -9.65
C GLU A 76 -0.85 -32.58 -8.19
N LEU A 77 -1.97 -32.47 -7.51
CA LEU A 77 -2.11 -32.98 -6.14
C LEU A 77 -1.93 -34.48 -6.09
N THR A 78 -1.14 -34.95 -5.14
CA THR A 78 -1.04 -36.36 -4.80
C THR A 78 -2.28 -36.81 -4.00
N ILE A 79 -2.44 -38.12 -3.83
CA ILE A 79 -3.50 -38.67 -2.96
C ILE A 79 -3.30 -38.18 -1.51
N ASP A 80 -2.06 -38.07 -1.05
CA ASP A 80 -1.76 -37.56 0.29
C ASP A 80 -2.19 -36.10 0.41
N ASP A 81 -1.89 -35.22 -0.56
CA ASP A 81 -2.35 -33.84 -0.58
C ASP A 81 -3.88 -33.76 -0.52
N ILE A 82 -4.58 -34.59 -1.32
CA ILE A 82 -6.04 -34.63 -1.37
C ILE A 82 -6.63 -35.04 -0.01
N VAL A 83 -6.01 -35.98 0.69
CA VAL A 83 -6.44 -36.39 2.02
C VAL A 83 -6.39 -35.24 3.04
N TRP A 84 -5.39 -34.38 2.93
CA TRP A 84 -5.19 -33.27 3.89
C TRP A 84 -5.91 -31.98 3.49
N THR A 85 -5.96 -31.66 2.20
CA THR A 85 -6.41 -30.35 1.72
C THR A 85 -7.69 -30.39 0.87
N GLY A 86 -8.17 -31.56 0.53
CA GLY A 86 -9.30 -31.76 -0.38
C GLY A 86 -8.90 -31.74 -1.86
N THR A 87 -9.88 -31.90 -2.74
CA THR A 87 -9.67 -31.92 -4.19
C THR A 87 -9.61 -30.52 -4.78
N MET A 88 -8.80 -30.34 -5.81
CA MET A 88 -8.72 -29.15 -6.64
C MET A 88 -8.85 -29.53 -8.11
N PRO A 89 -9.36 -28.66 -9.00
CA PRO A 89 -9.27 -28.87 -10.45
C PRO A 89 -7.82 -29.06 -10.88
N SER A 90 -7.57 -29.88 -11.89
CA SER A 90 -6.23 -30.11 -12.41
C SER A 90 -5.53 -28.82 -12.83
N LEU A 91 -4.20 -28.83 -12.87
CA LEU A 91 -3.40 -27.70 -13.33
C LEU A 91 -3.86 -27.21 -14.72
N SER A 92 -4.12 -28.16 -15.62
CA SER A 92 -4.57 -27.84 -16.98
C SER A 92 -5.99 -27.23 -17.04
N GLU A 93 -6.90 -27.66 -16.16
CA GLU A 93 -8.24 -27.06 -16.05
C GLU A 93 -8.15 -25.63 -15.53
N ASN A 94 -7.33 -25.40 -14.48
CA ASN A 94 -7.13 -24.06 -13.94
C ASN A 94 -6.44 -23.12 -14.96
N ALA A 95 -5.40 -23.58 -15.65
CA ALA A 95 -4.72 -22.80 -16.70
C ALA A 95 -5.66 -22.38 -17.85
N ARG A 96 -6.59 -23.26 -18.27
CA ARG A 96 -7.59 -22.93 -19.30
C ARG A 96 -8.57 -21.84 -18.88
N LYS A 97 -8.90 -21.71 -17.59
CA LYS A 97 -9.76 -20.64 -17.06
C LYS A 97 -9.18 -19.25 -17.32
N VAL A 98 -7.85 -19.17 -17.38
CA VAL A 98 -7.12 -17.91 -17.63
C VAL A 98 -6.52 -17.83 -19.03
N GLY A 99 -6.91 -18.76 -19.93
CA GLY A 99 -6.55 -18.71 -21.36
C GLY A 99 -5.23 -19.37 -21.71
N ILE A 100 -4.60 -20.14 -20.81
CA ILE A 100 -3.33 -20.84 -21.06
C ILE A 100 -3.62 -22.29 -21.36
N GLY A 101 -3.15 -22.77 -22.53
CA GLY A 101 -3.35 -24.14 -22.98
C GLY A 101 -2.22 -25.11 -22.65
N LYS A 102 -1.05 -24.61 -22.24
CA LYS A 102 0.13 -25.42 -21.99
C LYS A 102 0.51 -25.43 -20.51
N THR A 103 0.63 -26.64 -19.96
CA THR A 103 1.10 -26.85 -18.58
C THR A 103 2.24 -27.86 -18.57
N LEU A 104 3.17 -27.71 -17.64
CA LEU A 104 4.31 -28.62 -17.43
C LEU A 104 4.54 -28.81 -15.93
N PRO A 105 5.12 -29.96 -15.50
CA PRO A 105 5.50 -30.12 -14.11
C PRO A 105 6.62 -29.16 -13.71
N LEU A 106 6.67 -28.79 -12.43
CA LEU A 106 7.70 -27.86 -11.90
C LEU A 106 9.13 -28.35 -12.17
N SER A 107 9.35 -29.66 -12.19
CA SER A 107 10.65 -30.27 -12.48
C SER A 107 11.18 -29.95 -13.89
N ALA A 108 10.31 -29.63 -14.85
CA ALA A 108 10.70 -29.27 -16.21
C ALA A 108 11.20 -27.83 -16.36
N LEU A 109 10.93 -26.94 -15.38
CA LEU A 109 11.24 -25.50 -15.46
C LEU A 109 12.73 -25.24 -15.64
N LYS A 110 13.58 -25.89 -14.83
CA LYS A 110 15.03 -25.67 -14.85
C LYS A 110 15.65 -26.01 -16.21
N GLU A 111 15.24 -27.13 -16.81
CA GLU A 111 15.71 -27.50 -18.14
C GLU A 111 15.16 -26.58 -19.22
N TYR A 112 13.89 -26.15 -19.11
CA TYR A 112 13.30 -25.20 -20.04
C TYR A 112 14.11 -23.87 -20.08
N LEU A 113 14.37 -23.26 -18.92
CA LEU A 113 15.17 -22.03 -18.81
C LEU A 113 16.62 -22.28 -19.20
N GLY A 114 17.21 -23.39 -18.79
CA GLY A 114 18.58 -23.77 -19.16
C GLY A 114 18.76 -23.91 -20.67
N LYS A 115 17.77 -24.44 -21.40
CA LYS A 115 17.78 -24.48 -22.86
C LYS A 115 17.75 -23.09 -23.47
N ALA A 116 16.88 -22.20 -22.98
CA ALA A 116 16.82 -20.80 -23.44
C ALA A 116 18.16 -20.07 -23.20
N MET A 117 18.75 -20.22 -22.01
CA MET A 117 20.07 -19.63 -21.69
C MET A 117 21.19 -20.15 -22.60
N ARG A 118 21.26 -21.47 -22.88
CA ARG A 118 22.23 -22.06 -23.81
C ARG A 118 22.08 -21.54 -25.24
N GLN A 119 20.88 -21.10 -25.62
CA GLN A 119 20.60 -20.44 -26.90
C GLN A 119 20.90 -18.95 -26.90
N GLY A 120 21.42 -18.39 -25.80
CA GLY A 120 21.70 -16.96 -25.66
C GLY A 120 20.46 -16.08 -25.50
N ARG A 121 19.30 -16.68 -25.20
CA ARG A 121 18.03 -15.96 -25.02
C ARG A 121 17.99 -15.29 -23.65
N LYS A 122 17.43 -14.11 -23.60
CA LYS A 122 17.32 -13.33 -22.37
C LYS A 122 16.20 -13.87 -21.48
N ILE A 123 16.51 -14.18 -20.22
CA ILE A 123 15.51 -14.46 -19.20
C ILE A 123 15.24 -13.17 -18.44
N ARG A 124 14.01 -12.69 -18.46
CA ARG A 124 13.56 -11.48 -17.78
C ARG A 124 12.77 -11.85 -16.53
N PHE A 125 13.12 -11.27 -15.39
CA PHE A 125 12.46 -11.52 -14.11
C PHE A 125 12.35 -10.25 -13.28
N LEU A 126 11.47 -10.25 -12.27
CA LEU A 126 11.22 -9.13 -11.38
C LEU A 126 12.12 -9.20 -10.13
N PRO A 127 12.38 -8.06 -9.46
CA PRO A 127 13.18 -8.05 -8.23
C PRO A 127 12.49 -8.91 -7.16
N PRO A 128 13.17 -9.93 -6.61
CA PRO A 128 12.57 -10.82 -5.63
C PRO A 128 12.53 -10.16 -4.24
N TYR A 129 11.36 -10.09 -3.63
CA TYR A 129 11.18 -9.62 -2.25
C TYR A 129 11.16 -10.76 -1.23
N ARG A 130 10.78 -11.99 -1.63
CA ARG A 130 10.71 -13.18 -0.78
C ARG A 130 12.03 -13.95 -0.76
N ALA A 131 12.35 -14.55 0.39
CA ALA A 131 13.56 -15.35 0.54
C ALA A 131 13.53 -16.63 -0.31
N ASP A 132 12.37 -17.30 -0.38
CA ASP A 132 12.17 -18.49 -1.23
C ASP A 132 12.34 -18.18 -2.72
N HIS A 133 11.87 -17.04 -3.21
CA HIS A 133 12.11 -16.57 -4.59
C HIS A 133 13.60 -16.33 -4.86
N LYS A 134 14.32 -15.76 -3.87
CA LYS A 134 15.77 -15.55 -4.01
C LYS A 134 16.54 -16.86 -4.14
N VAL A 135 16.20 -17.85 -3.34
CA VAL A 135 16.80 -19.21 -3.44
C VAL A 135 16.44 -19.86 -4.77
N ARG A 136 15.18 -19.74 -5.20
CA ARG A 136 14.73 -20.33 -6.46
C ARG A 136 15.40 -19.69 -7.68
N LEU A 137 15.54 -18.38 -7.73
CA LEU A 137 16.29 -17.68 -8.81
C LEU A 137 17.75 -18.08 -8.83
N MET A 138 18.38 -18.29 -7.68
CA MET A 138 19.75 -18.79 -7.60
C MET A 138 19.84 -20.21 -8.20
N ASP A 139 18.91 -21.11 -7.88
CA ASP A 139 18.88 -22.46 -8.43
C ASP A 139 18.59 -22.49 -9.95
N LEU A 140 17.67 -21.66 -10.43
CA LEU A 140 17.23 -21.64 -11.82
C LEU A 140 18.22 -20.92 -12.75
N LEU A 141 18.78 -19.77 -12.30
CA LEU A 141 19.54 -18.86 -13.15
C LEU A 141 21.01 -18.71 -12.72
N GLY A 142 21.42 -19.27 -11.58
CA GLY A 142 22.77 -19.12 -11.04
C GLY A 142 23.10 -17.73 -10.49
N ILE A 143 22.12 -16.86 -10.26
CA ILE A 143 22.32 -15.49 -9.80
C ILE A 143 22.24 -15.44 -8.27
N LEU A 144 23.30 -15.00 -7.61
CA LEU A 144 23.37 -14.95 -6.16
C LEU A 144 22.31 -13.96 -5.57
N PRO A 145 21.66 -14.26 -4.43
CA PRO A 145 20.63 -13.44 -3.82
C PRO A 145 20.96 -11.96 -3.65
N GLY A 146 22.21 -11.64 -3.27
CA GLY A 146 22.66 -10.27 -3.02
C GLY A 146 22.71 -9.35 -4.25
N VAL A 147 22.66 -9.91 -5.46
CA VAL A 147 22.73 -9.14 -6.71
C VAL A 147 21.51 -9.31 -7.61
N GLN A 148 20.54 -10.14 -7.23
CA GLN A 148 19.37 -10.44 -8.08
C GLN A 148 18.59 -9.19 -8.47
N SER A 149 18.38 -8.27 -7.54
CA SER A 149 17.67 -7.02 -7.84
C SER A 149 18.41 -6.13 -8.84
N LEU A 150 19.75 -6.25 -8.95
CA LEU A 150 20.55 -5.55 -9.96
C LEU A 150 20.43 -6.19 -11.36
N HIS A 151 20.02 -7.45 -11.41
CA HIS A 151 19.80 -8.21 -12.65
C HIS A 151 18.31 -8.30 -13.04
N ALA A 152 17.41 -7.75 -12.21
CA ALA A 152 16.00 -7.64 -12.57
C ALA A 152 15.85 -6.79 -13.84
N ASP A 153 14.87 -7.15 -14.68
CA ASP A 153 14.73 -6.54 -16.01
C ASP A 153 13.92 -5.24 -15.95
N GLU A 154 14.58 -4.11 -16.16
CA GLU A 154 13.93 -2.79 -16.12
C GLU A 154 12.84 -2.63 -17.19
N VAL A 155 13.00 -3.22 -18.38
CA VAL A 155 11.96 -3.16 -19.43
C VAL A 155 10.70 -3.86 -18.97
N LEU A 156 10.85 -5.05 -18.36
CA LEU A 156 9.72 -5.79 -17.79
C LEU A 156 9.08 -5.02 -16.62
N ILE A 157 9.89 -4.43 -15.72
CA ILE A 157 9.39 -3.62 -14.60
C ILE A 157 8.54 -2.46 -15.12
N ARG A 158 9.04 -1.67 -16.05
CA ARG A 158 8.33 -0.50 -16.61
C ARG A 158 7.05 -0.91 -17.31
N ALA A 159 7.08 -1.95 -18.15
CA ALA A 159 5.90 -2.46 -18.83
C ALA A 159 4.80 -2.92 -17.84
N ILE A 160 5.18 -3.57 -16.74
CA ILE A 160 4.21 -3.96 -15.70
C ILE A 160 3.67 -2.75 -14.97
N VAL A 161 4.51 -1.79 -14.61
CA VAL A 161 4.08 -0.55 -13.95
C VAL A 161 3.06 0.18 -14.84
N ASP A 162 3.35 0.38 -16.12
CA ASP A 162 2.47 1.09 -17.05
C ASP A 162 1.11 0.38 -17.23
N LEU A 163 1.09 -0.95 -17.16
CA LEU A 163 -0.15 -1.73 -17.23
C LEU A 163 -0.98 -1.68 -15.94
N ARG A 164 -0.34 -1.71 -14.76
CA ARG A 164 -1.02 -1.82 -13.46
C ARG A 164 -1.32 -0.47 -12.80
N ILE A 165 -0.67 0.60 -13.25
CA ILE A 165 -0.86 1.92 -12.64
C ILE A 165 -2.23 2.52 -13.03
N HIS A 166 -2.71 2.24 -14.25
CA HIS A 166 -4.03 2.66 -14.74
C HIS A 166 -5.06 1.56 -14.46
N LYS A 167 -5.97 1.82 -13.54
CA LYS A 167 -7.04 0.88 -13.17
C LYS A 167 -8.15 0.91 -14.21
N THR A 168 -8.56 -0.27 -14.62
CA THR A 168 -9.79 -0.43 -15.43
C THR A 168 -11.03 -0.18 -14.58
N ALA A 169 -12.18 0.09 -15.20
CA ALA A 169 -13.44 0.25 -14.48
C ALA A 169 -13.79 -1.00 -13.64
N GLU A 170 -13.44 -2.19 -14.12
CA GLU A 170 -13.63 -3.45 -13.40
C GLU A 170 -12.75 -3.52 -12.14
N GLU A 171 -11.47 -3.11 -12.23
CA GLU A 171 -10.57 -3.02 -11.08
C GLU A 171 -11.04 -1.98 -10.07
N VAL A 172 -11.48 -0.81 -10.53
CA VAL A 172 -12.03 0.25 -9.67
C VAL A 172 -13.23 -0.26 -8.87
N ALA A 173 -14.18 -0.96 -9.51
CA ALA A 173 -15.35 -1.50 -8.82
C ALA A 173 -14.95 -2.49 -7.71
N ILE A 174 -13.95 -3.34 -7.95
CA ILE A 174 -13.43 -4.31 -6.97
C ILE A 174 -12.70 -3.58 -5.83
N ILE A 175 -11.93 -2.53 -6.13
CA ILE A 175 -11.29 -1.70 -5.10
C ILE A 175 -12.35 -1.03 -4.21
N GLU A 176 -13.41 -0.48 -4.80
CA GLU A 176 -14.51 0.15 -4.05
C GLU A 176 -15.19 -0.81 -3.07
N GLU A 177 -15.31 -2.10 -3.42
CA GLU A 177 -15.79 -3.12 -2.46
C GLU A 177 -14.85 -3.25 -1.23
N ALA A 178 -13.54 -3.24 -1.43
CA ALA A 178 -12.56 -3.30 -0.36
C ALA A 178 -12.58 -2.02 0.49
N VAL A 179 -12.70 -0.84 -0.13
CA VAL A 179 -12.85 0.46 0.54
C VAL A 179 -14.13 0.50 1.39
N ASP A 180 -15.24 -0.05 0.91
CA ASP A 180 -16.49 -0.12 1.68
C ASP A 180 -16.37 -1.05 2.90
N VAL A 181 -15.61 -2.15 2.79
CA VAL A 181 -15.30 -2.99 3.96
C VAL A 181 -14.42 -2.24 4.94
N SER A 182 -13.38 -1.57 4.46
CA SER A 182 -12.50 -0.71 5.27
C SER A 182 -13.29 0.39 5.99
N THR A 183 -14.25 1.03 5.30
CA THR A 183 -15.12 2.04 5.91
C THR A 183 -15.96 1.46 7.07
N ARG A 184 -16.48 0.23 6.93
CA ARG A 184 -17.20 -0.44 8.04
C ARG A 184 -16.27 -0.73 9.23
N MET A 185 -15.01 -1.11 8.98
CA MET A 185 -14.02 -1.30 10.03
C MET A 185 -13.83 0.01 10.83
N HIS A 186 -13.72 1.13 10.15
CA HIS A 186 -13.57 2.44 10.77
C HIS A 186 -14.84 2.89 11.54
N LEU A 187 -16.03 2.66 10.98
CA LEU A 187 -17.28 2.96 11.68
C LEU A 187 -17.42 2.17 12.98
N GLU A 188 -17.01 0.90 12.98
CA GLU A 188 -16.99 0.09 14.20
C GLU A 188 -15.98 0.62 15.23
N ALA A 189 -14.82 1.07 14.78
CA ALA A 189 -13.84 1.69 15.68
C ALA A 189 -14.36 2.97 16.32
N TYR A 190 -15.08 3.83 15.59
CA TYR A 190 -15.76 5.00 16.16
C TYR A 190 -16.72 4.61 17.28
N ARG A 191 -17.47 3.52 17.11
CA ARG A 191 -18.40 2.99 18.11
C ARG A 191 -17.68 2.45 19.35
N LEU A 192 -16.55 1.78 19.17
CA LEU A 192 -15.82 1.09 20.25
C LEU A 192 -14.82 1.99 21.00
N ALA A 193 -14.27 3.04 20.38
CA ALA A 193 -13.27 3.89 21.00
C ALA A 193 -13.85 4.69 22.19
N ARG A 194 -13.83 4.07 23.39
CA ARG A 194 -14.36 4.60 24.65
C ARG A 194 -13.35 4.39 25.78
N PRO A 195 -13.39 5.18 26.85
CA PRO A 195 -12.56 4.95 28.02
C PRO A 195 -12.77 3.55 28.58
N GLY A 196 -11.66 2.86 28.91
CA GLY A 196 -11.65 1.52 29.45
C GLY A 196 -11.55 0.39 28.41
N VAL A 197 -11.78 0.66 27.12
CA VAL A 197 -11.58 -0.32 26.04
C VAL A 197 -10.09 -0.46 25.76
N HIS A 198 -9.63 -1.68 25.44
CA HIS A 198 -8.25 -1.96 25.11
C HIS A 198 -8.03 -1.88 23.59
N GLU A 199 -6.87 -1.36 23.15
CA GLU A 199 -6.52 -1.28 21.70
C GLU A 199 -6.72 -2.62 20.98
N ALA A 200 -6.37 -3.73 21.62
CA ALA A 200 -6.51 -5.08 21.07
C ALA A 200 -7.98 -5.48 20.80
N GLU A 201 -8.95 -4.97 21.60
CA GLU A 201 -10.37 -5.26 21.38
C GLU A 201 -10.86 -4.59 20.09
N ILE A 202 -10.43 -3.36 19.84
CA ILE A 202 -10.76 -2.64 18.58
C ILE A 202 -10.07 -3.32 17.40
N ALA A 203 -8.79 -3.66 17.52
CA ALA A 203 -8.06 -4.38 16.47
C ALA A 203 -8.71 -5.74 16.13
N ALA A 204 -9.21 -6.47 17.12
CA ALA A 204 -9.95 -7.71 16.90
C ALA A 204 -11.29 -7.50 16.21
N ALA A 205 -12.03 -6.44 16.57
CA ALA A 205 -13.31 -6.11 15.94
C ALA A 205 -13.15 -5.72 14.46
N VAL A 206 -12.13 -4.93 14.12
CA VAL A 206 -11.88 -4.56 12.71
C VAL A 206 -11.39 -5.76 11.90
N LEU A 207 -10.57 -6.65 12.47
CA LEU A 207 -10.18 -7.92 11.86
C LEU A 207 -11.41 -8.81 11.57
N GLN A 208 -12.35 -8.90 12.51
CA GLN A 208 -13.58 -9.65 12.31
C GLN A 208 -14.36 -9.14 11.08
N ILE A 209 -14.47 -7.83 10.92
CA ILE A 209 -15.17 -7.23 9.77
C ILE A 209 -14.44 -7.54 8.47
N ALA A 210 -13.12 -7.32 8.42
CA ALA A 210 -12.29 -7.61 7.25
C ALA A 210 -12.41 -9.07 6.81
N SER A 211 -12.44 -10.01 7.77
CA SER A 211 -12.45 -11.46 7.52
C SER A 211 -13.87 -12.07 7.46
N SER A 212 -14.93 -11.26 7.55
CA SER A 212 -16.32 -11.77 7.57
C SER A 212 -16.85 -12.24 6.20
N ARG A 213 -16.10 -12.01 5.13
CA ARG A 213 -16.43 -12.46 3.78
C ARG A 213 -15.46 -13.52 3.29
N PRO A 214 -15.91 -14.49 2.48
CA PRO A 214 -15.00 -15.49 1.90
C PRO A 214 -13.86 -14.81 1.15
N GLY A 215 -12.62 -15.22 1.44
CA GLY A 215 -11.40 -14.67 0.84
C GLY A 215 -11.04 -13.25 1.28
N GLY A 216 -11.80 -12.65 2.20
CA GLY A 216 -11.47 -11.34 2.76
C GLY A 216 -10.45 -11.42 3.90
N GLY A 217 -9.73 -10.33 4.12
CA GLY A 217 -8.74 -10.20 5.18
C GLY A 217 -8.27 -8.75 5.36
N LEU A 218 -7.21 -8.57 6.15
CA LEU A 218 -6.54 -7.29 6.27
C LEU A 218 -5.61 -7.06 5.08
N ALA A 219 -5.64 -5.86 4.51
CA ALA A 219 -4.71 -5.44 3.45
C ALA A 219 -3.27 -5.27 3.99
N PHE A 220 -3.14 -4.91 5.26
CA PHE A 220 -1.88 -4.73 5.99
C PHE A 220 -2.09 -4.90 7.50
N PRO A 221 -1.01 -5.06 8.30
CA PRO A 221 -1.11 -5.13 9.75
C PRO A 221 -1.75 -3.87 10.33
N THR A 222 -2.86 -4.03 11.04
CA THR A 222 -3.61 -2.92 11.64
C THR A 222 -2.75 -2.07 12.58
N ILE A 223 -2.89 -0.76 12.49
CA ILE A 223 -2.42 0.22 13.47
C ILE A 223 -3.66 0.71 14.23
N ALA A 224 -3.72 0.42 15.53
CA ALA A 224 -4.84 0.80 16.39
C ALA A 224 -4.27 1.28 17.73
N THR A 225 -4.13 2.63 17.91
CA THR A 225 -3.32 3.13 19.01
C THR A 225 -3.72 4.51 19.51
N VAL A 226 -3.49 4.75 20.81
CA VAL A 226 -3.51 6.09 21.41
C VAL A 226 -2.15 6.79 21.31
N ALA A 227 -1.09 6.08 20.91
CA ALA A 227 0.23 6.65 20.66
C ALA A 227 0.40 7.00 19.16
N GLY A 228 -0.48 7.85 18.63
CA GLY A 228 -0.56 8.17 17.20
C GLY A 228 0.71 8.83 16.62
N GLN A 229 1.64 9.32 17.46
CA GLN A 229 2.95 9.81 17.02
C GLN A 229 3.89 8.69 16.57
N VAL A 230 3.59 7.43 16.86
CA VAL A 230 4.30 6.25 16.36
C VAL A 230 3.59 5.75 15.12
N LEU A 231 4.09 6.11 13.94
CA LEU A 231 3.39 5.96 12.66
C LEU A 231 2.99 4.52 12.32
N HIS A 232 3.80 3.52 12.70
CA HIS A 232 3.54 2.08 12.48
C HIS A 232 3.52 1.34 13.82
N ASN A 233 2.59 1.69 14.71
CA ASN A 233 2.45 1.06 16.01
C ASN A 233 1.53 -0.16 15.94
N HIS A 234 2.11 -1.36 15.98
CA HIS A 234 1.37 -2.64 15.98
C HIS A 234 1.29 -3.29 17.38
N GLY A 235 1.56 -2.55 18.42
CA GLY A 235 1.75 -3.10 19.78
C GLY A 235 0.48 -3.40 20.56
N PHE A 236 -0.64 -2.77 20.29
CA PHE A 236 -1.94 -2.90 20.99
C PHE A 236 -1.81 -3.07 22.53
N ILE A 237 -1.05 -2.19 23.18
CA ILE A 237 -0.68 -2.37 24.60
C ILE A 237 -1.41 -1.45 25.56
N HIS A 238 -2.20 -0.49 25.07
CA HIS A 238 -2.83 0.51 25.90
C HIS A 238 -4.31 0.24 26.12
N THR A 239 -4.80 0.66 27.29
CA THR A 239 -6.23 0.86 27.57
C THR A 239 -6.54 2.32 27.35
N LEU A 240 -7.57 2.59 26.54
CA LEU A 240 -8.02 3.93 26.18
C LEU A 240 -8.51 4.69 27.42
N ARG A 241 -8.14 5.96 27.52
CA ARG A 241 -8.48 6.85 28.64
C ARG A 241 -9.20 8.10 28.17
N GLU A 242 -9.94 8.72 29.07
CA GLU A 242 -10.49 10.04 28.85
C GLU A 242 -9.41 11.03 28.40
N GLY A 243 -9.68 11.79 27.33
CA GLY A 243 -8.74 12.75 26.77
C GLY A 243 -7.74 12.20 25.77
N ASP A 244 -7.67 10.87 25.54
CA ASP A 244 -6.83 10.29 24.49
C ASP A 244 -7.41 10.58 23.09
N ILE A 245 -6.52 10.66 22.10
CA ILE A 245 -6.86 10.53 20.68
C ILE A 245 -6.57 9.09 20.29
N PHE A 246 -7.54 8.40 19.70
CA PHE A 246 -7.33 7.08 19.13
C PHE A 246 -7.16 7.19 17.62
N LEU A 247 -6.07 6.62 17.10
CA LEU A 247 -5.77 6.51 15.68
C LEU A 247 -5.95 5.06 15.25
N LEU A 248 -6.83 4.85 14.27
CA LEU A 248 -6.95 3.60 13.53
C LEU A 248 -6.44 3.83 12.11
N ASP A 249 -5.53 2.97 11.67
CA ASP A 249 -5.11 2.83 10.29
C ASP A 249 -5.25 1.35 9.91
N ALA A 250 -6.25 1.08 9.07
CA ALA A 250 -6.67 -0.26 8.74
C ALA A 250 -7.39 -0.31 7.40
N GLY A 251 -7.05 -1.30 6.61
CA GLY A 251 -7.65 -1.57 5.32
C GLY A 251 -8.01 -3.04 5.14
N ALA A 252 -9.01 -3.30 4.31
CA ALA A 252 -9.42 -4.64 3.93
C ALA A 252 -8.83 -5.04 2.58
N GLU A 253 -8.46 -6.31 2.46
CA GLU A 253 -8.21 -7.00 1.19
C GLU A 253 -9.43 -7.87 0.88
N ASN A 254 -9.93 -7.83 -0.34
CA ASN A 254 -11.04 -8.69 -0.77
C ASN A 254 -10.56 -10.01 -1.39
N ALA A 255 -11.49 -10.87 -1.81
CA ALA A 255 -11.18 -12.20 -2.39
C ALA A 255 -10.36 -12.16 -3.70
N ASP A 256 -10.33 -11.04 -4.39
CA ASP A 256 -9.50 -10.81 -5.58
C ASP A 256 -8.18 -10.08 -5.24
N HIS A 257 -7.88 -9.94 -3.95
CA HIS A 257 -6.69 -9.31 -3.38
C HIS A 257 -6.52 -7.82 -3.67
N TYR A 258 -7.58 -7.12 -4.06
CA TYR A 258 -7.57 -5.67 -4.13
C TYR A 258 -7.83 -5.06 -2.77
N CYS A 259 -7.13 -3.97 -2.48
CA CYS A 259 -7.06 -3.34 -1.18
C CYS A 259 -7.88 -2.05 -1.11
N GLY A 260 -8.36 -1.73 0.10
CA GLY A 260 -8.72 -0.39 0.52
C GLY A 260 -7.77 0.04 1.63
N ASP A 261 -7.56 1.34 1.79
CA ASP A 261 -6.65 1.91 2.77
C ASP A 261 -7.25 3.18 3.40
N LEU A 262 -7.43 3.16 4.71
CA LEU A 262 -8.04 4.27 5.43
C LEU A 262 -7.36 4.50 6.77
N SER A 263 -7.18 5.77 7.14
CA SER A 263 -6.86 6.15 8.51
C SER A 263 -7.96 7.03 9.11
N SER A 264 -8.22 6.89 10.41
CA SER A 264 -9.12 7.75 11.17
C SER A 264 -8.53 8.11 12.50
N SER A 265 -8.66 9.36 12.89
CA SER A 265 -8.38 9.82 14.25
C SER A 265 -9.67 10.28 14.92
N MET A 266 -9.89 9.81 16.14
CA MET A 266 -11.12 10.06 16.88
C MET A 266 -10.84 10.32 18.37
N PRO A 267 -11.68 11.11 19.07
CA PRO A 267 -11.53 11.27 20.52
C PRO A 267 -11.95 9.96 21.21
N VAL A 268 -11.27 9.58 22.27
CA VAL A 268 -11.72 8.50 23.16
C VAL A 268 -12.90 8.99 24.00
N SER A 269 -12.84 10.24 24.48
CA SER A 269 -13.97 10.95 25.11
C SER A 269 -15.12 11.17 24.11
N GLU A 270 -16.24 11.70 24.55
CA GLU A 270 -17.35 12.08 23.64
C GLU A 270 -16.92 13.11 22.58
N ARG A 271 -16.02 14.02 22.94
CA ARG A 271 -15.48 15.06 22.07
C ARG A 271 -13.98 15.20 22.24
N PHE A 272 -13.34 15.77 21.27
CA PHE A 272 -11.97 16.26 21.39
C PHE A 272 -11.88 17.39 22.42
N THR A 273 -10.73 17.53 23.09
CA THR A 273 -10.43 18.76 23.84
C THR A 273 -10.26 19.94 22.89
N PRO A 274 -10.41 21.20 23.34
CA PRO A 274 -10.23 22.38 22.47
C PRO A 274 -8.89 22.38 21.71
N ARG A 275 -7.80 21.95 22.37
CA ARG A 275 -6.46 21.82 21.78
C ARG A 275 -6.43 20.76 20.67
N GLN A 276 -7.13 19.64 20.87
CA GLN A 276 -7.23 18.57 19.89
C GLN A 276 -8.13 18.97 18.71
N GLU A 277 -9.25 19.66 18.96
CA GLU A 277 -10.10 20.21 17.89
C GLU A 277 -9.33 21.18 16.99
N GLU A 278 -8.48 22.05 17.57
CA GLU A 278 -7.67 23.01 16.82
C GLU A 278 -6.71 22.30 15.86
N ILE A 279 -5.99 21.27 16.32
CA ILE A 279 -5.08 20.48 15.47
C ILE A 279 -5.87 19.62 14.49
N TYR A 280 -7.01 19.05 14.87
CA TYR A 280 -7.85 18.29 13.97
C TYR A 280 -8.38 19.15 12.81
N GLN A 281 -8.83 20.37 13.09
CA GLN A 281 -9.26 21.33 12.06
C GLN A 281 -8.09 21.77 11.16
N LEU A 282 -6.90 21.98 11.73
CA LEU A 282 -5.70 22.24 10.95
C LEU A 282 -5.40 21.06 10.01
N HIS A 283 -5.47 19.84 10.54
CA HIS A 283 -5.30 18.63 9.72
C HIS A 283 -6.31 18.58 8.56
N LEU A 284 -7.60 18.86 8.81
CA LEU A 284 -8.60 18.89 7.74
C LEU A 284 -8.30 19.97 6.68
N ARG A 285 -7.76 21.12 7.06
CA ARG A 285 -7.32 22.14 6.09
C ARG A 285 -6.15 21.62 5.24
N SER A 286 -5.19 20.94 5.85
CA SER A 286 -4.06 20.35 5.11
C SER A 286 -4.51 19.21 4.17
N PHE A 287 -5.46 18.40 4.60
CA PHE A 287 -6.09 17.38 3.78
C PHE A 287 -6.79 17.99 2.56
N GLN A 288 -7.62 19.00 2.77
CA GLN A 288 -8.31 19.71 1.68
C GLN A 288 -7.34 20.39 0.72
N ALA A 289 -6.26 21.01 1.23
CA ALA A 289 -5.22 21.61 0.41
C ALA A 289 -4.53 20.59 -0.52
N ALA A 290 -4.31 19.36 -0.04
CA ALA A 290 -3.82 18.27 -0.88
C ALA A 290 -4.85 17.87 -1.95
N VAL A 291 -6.12 17.69 -1.55
CA VAL A 291 -7.21 17.29 -2.46
C VAL A 291 -7.43 18.30 -3.58
N ASP A 292 -7.32 19.59 -3.29
CA ASP A 292 -7.46 20.68 -4.29
C ASP A 292 -6.39 20.61 -5.42
N GLN A 293 -5.32 19.84 -5.21
CA GLN A 293 -4.30 19.60 -6.22
C GLN A 293 -4.58 18.39 -7.14
N LEU A 294 -5.58 17.56 -6.81
CA LEU A 294 -5.84 16.30 -7.51
C LEU A 294 -6.59 16.52 -8.82
N ARG A 295 -5.84 16.60 -9.91
CA ARG A 295 -6.37 16.71 -11.26
C ARG A 295 -5.39 16.14 -12.28
N PRO A 296 -5.86 15.69 -13.45
CA PRO A 296 -5.00 15.20 -14.52
C PRO A 296 -3.88 16.19 -14.87
N GLY A 297 -2.66 15.67 -15.04
CA GLY A 297 -1.46 16.43 -15.40
C GLY A 297 -0.76 17.15 -14.25
N ASN A 298 -1.41 17.35 -13.10
CA ASN A 298 -0.74 17.96 -11.95
C ASN A 298 0.13 16.93 -11.22
N PRO A 299 1.41 17.21 -10.93
CA PRO A 299 2.24 16.30 -10.15
C PRO A 299 1.70 16.11 -8.74
N TYR A 300 1.61 14.86 -8.26
CA TYR A 300 1.17 14.56 -6.89
C TYR A 300 2.06 15.20 -5.81
N ARG A 301 3.32 15.45 -6.12
CA ARG A 301 4.21 16.25 -5.28
C ARG A 301 3.59 17.60 -4.87
N ASN A 302 2.79 18.22 -5.73
CA ASN A 302 2.13 19.49 -5.42
C ASN A 302 1.06 19.32 -4.34
N ALA A 303 0.38 18.15 -4.28
CA ALA A 303 -0.54 17.82 -3.19
C ALA A 303 0.22 17.70 -1.85
N HIS A 304 1.38 17.06 -1.86
CA HIS A 304 2.23 16.99 -0.66
C HIS A 304 2.70 18.37 -0.19
N LEU A 305 3.18 19.21 -1.11
CA LEU A 305 3.61 20.56 -0.77
C LEU A 305 2.47 21.44 -0.27
N ALA A 306 1.28 21.34 -0.86
CA ALA A 306 0.10 22.08 -0.41
C ALA A 306 -0.33 21.68 1.00
N ALA A 307 -0.31 20.36 1.31
CA ALA A 307 -0.56 19.88 2.67
C ALA A 307 0.49 20.41 3.67
N ALA A 308 1.78 20.35 3.29
CA ALA A 308 2.88 20.84 4.13
C ALA A 308 2.81 22.34 4.37
N GLU A 309 2.45 23.14 3.36
CA GLU A 309 2.27 24.58 3.47
C GLU A 309 1.10 24.93 4.41
N ALA A 310 -0.04 24.23 4.29
CA ALA A 310 -1.19 24.41 5.18
C ALA A 310 -0.87 24.02 6.63
N ILE A 311 -0.10 22.95 6.85
CA ILE A 311 0.39 22.59 8.19
C ILE A 311 1.32 23.66 8.72
N ALA A 312 2.26 24.16 7.91
CA ALA A 312 3.18 25.22 8.30
C ALA A 312 2.45 26.50 8.69
N GLU A 313 1.40 26.91 7.94
CA GLU A 313 0.55 28.05 8.27
C GLU A 313 -0.07 27.91 9.66
N GLY A 314 -0.71 26.75 9.94
CA GLY A 314 -1.29 26.51 11.27
C GLY A 314 -0.23 26.46 12.39
N MET A 315 0.97 25.93 12.12
CA MET A 315 2.06 25.95 13.10
C MET A 315 2.58 27.38 13.36
N VAL A 316 2.52 28.27 12.36
CA VAL A 316 2.83 29.70 12.53
C VAL A 316 1.74 30.40 13.37
N ASP A 317 0.46 30.12 13.09
CA ASP A 317 -0.68 30.68 13.86
C ASP A 317 -0.61 30.28 15.34
N LEU A 318 -0.22 29.01 15.63
CA LEU A 318 0.02 28.52 16.98
C LEU A 318 1.31 29.11 17.61
N GLY A 319 2.14 29.80 16.82
CA GLY A 319 3.43 30.33 17.23
C GLY A 319 4.50 29.24 17.48
N LEU A 320 4.26 28.03 17.03
CA LEU A 320 5.22 26.91 17.06
C LEU A 320 6.27 27.05 15.98
N MET A 321 5.89 27.65 14.86
CA MET A 321 6.80 28.04 13.78
C MET A 321 6.71 29.53 13.52
N LYS A 322 7.60 30.08 12.71
CA LYS A 322 7.70 31.50 12.34
C LYS A 322 8.23 31.65 10.93
N GLY A 323 7.83 32.72 10.24
CA GLY A 323 8.24 32.98 8.85
C GLY A 323 7.15 32.67 7.84
N CYS A 324 7.51 32.59 6.57
CA CYS A 324 6.58 32.29 5.48
C CYS A 324 6.26 30.80 5.46
N PRO A 325 4.97 30.40 5.49
CA PRO A 325 4.58 28.97 5.43
C PRO A 325 5.17 28.22 4.22
N ARG A 326 5.23 28.86 3.07
CA ARG A 326 5.80 28.30 1.86
C ARG A 326 7.30 28.03 2.01
N ASP A 327 8.06 28.95 2.59
CA ASP A 327 9.50 28.74 2.82
C ASP A 327 9.73 27.60 3.81
N ILE A 328 8.86 27.47 4.84
CA ILE A 328 8.89 26.35 5.80
C ILE A 328 8.64 25.02 5.07
N ALA A 329 7.66 24.98 4.15
CA ALA A 329 7.35 23.78 3.36
C ALA A 329 8.51 23.42 2.41
N GLU A 330 9.01 24.38 1.63
CA GLU A 330 10.08 24.15 0.67
C GLU A 330 11.43 23.79 1.32
N SER A 331 11.74 24.37 2.50
CA SER A 331 12.95 24.03 3.25
C SER A 331 12.93 22.64 3.87
N GLY A 332 11.74 22.08 4.12
CA GLY A 332 11.56 20.81 4.84
C GLY A 332 11.43 20.97 6.37
N ALA A 333 11.36 22.18 6.89
CA ALA A 333 11.18 22.43 8.33
C ALA A 333 9.84 21.86 8.85
N TYR A 334 8.80 21.82 8.00
CA TYR A 334 7.50 21.20 8.31
C TYR A 334 7.61 19.74 8.74
N ALA A 335 8.67 19.03 8.31
CA ALA A 335 8.84 17.61 8.58
C ALA A 335 9.09 17.30 10.07
N LEU A 336 9.28 18.30 10.92
CA LEU A 336 9.25 18.13 12.36
C LEU A 336 7.91 17.59 12.86
N VAL A 337 6.81 18.00 12.21
CA VAL A 337 5.43 17.59 12.57
C VAL A 337 4.73 16.77 11.49
N PHE A 338 5.30 16.70 10.29
CA PHE A 338 4.78 15.89 9.18
C PHE A 338 5.93 15.15 8.45
N PRO A 339 6.51 14.10 9.04
CA PRO A 339 7.72 13.43 8.54
C PRO A 339 7.48 12.40 7.45
N CYS A 340 6.22 12.08 7.10
CA CYS A 340 5.83 11.06 6.12
C CYS A 340 5.40 11.66 4.77
N GLY A 341 5.12 10.80 3.78
CA GLY A 341 4.49 11.18 2.52
C GLY A 341 2.99 11.43 2.70
N THR A 342 2.38 12.10 1.72
CA THR A 342 0.93 12.38 1.72
C THR A 342 0.12 11.23 1.11
N GLY A 343 0.78 10.25 0.47
CA GLY A 343 0.10 9.10 -0.10
C GLY A 343 0.97 8.28 -1.05
N HIS A 344 0.37 7.22 -1.55
CA HIS A 344 0.98 6.22 -2.42
C HIS A 344 -0.05 5.62 -3.39
N MET A 345 0.42 5.00 -4.47
CA MET A 345 -0.46 4.23 -5.36
C MET A 345 -1.05 3.04 -4.62
N MET A 346 -2.31 2.73 -4.87
CA MET A 346 -3.05 1.61 -4.29
C MET A 346 -3.70 0.73 -5.36
N GLY A 347 -4.01 -0.51 -5.04
CA GLY A 347 -4.69 -1.46 -5.94
C GLY A 347 -4.62 -2.90 -5.47
N LEU A 348 -3.95 -3.75 -6.26
CA LEU A 348 -3.73 -5.17 -5.93
C LEU A 348 -2.73 -5.37 -4.78
N ASP A 349 -1.96 -4.36 -4.44
CA ASP A 349 -1.22 -4.22 -3.20
C ASP A 349 -1.66 -2.89 -2.56
N VAL A 350 -1.61 -2.78 -1.24
CA VAL A 350 -1.89 -1.52 -0.54
C VAL A 350 -0.89 -0.45 -0.97
N HIS A 351 0.42 -0.70 -0.89
CA HIS A 351 1.45 0.06 -1.57
C HIS A 351 1.69 -0.57 -2.95
N ASN A 352 0.88 -0.17 -3.92
CA ASN A 352 0.83 -0.86 -5.21
C ASN A 352 2.18 -0.88 -5.92
N MET A 353 2.69 -2.10 -6.18
CA MET A 353 3.95 -2.35 -6.89
C MET A 353 5.22 -1.80 -6.19
N GLU A 354 5.20 -1.52 -4.88
CA GLU A 354 6.37 -0.96 -4.17
C GLU A 354 7.62 -1.85 -4.33
N ASN A 355 7.46 -3.18 -4.37
CA ASN A 355 8.54 -4.12 -4.57
C ASN A 355 9.21 -4.05 -5.96
N LEU A 356 8.56 -3.45 -6.96
CA LEU A 356 9.16 -3.19 -8.27
C LEU A 356 10.08 -1.96 -8.25
N GLY A 357 9.96 -1.12 -7.23
CA GLY A 357 10.77 0.07 -6.99
C GLY A 357 9.94 1.35 -7.09
N GLU A 358 9.88 2.10 -5.99
CA GLU A 358 9.14 3.38 -5.91
C GLU A 358 9.55 4.35 -7.01
N GLN A 359 10.82 4.31 -7.48
CA GLN A 359 11.32 5.14 -8.56
C GLN A 359 10.59 4.91 -9.88
N TYR A 360 10.13 3.68 -10.14
CA TYR A 360 9.39 3.35 -11.36
C TYR A 360 7.88 3.61 -11.20
N VAL A 361 7.36 3.42 -10.00
CA VAL A 361 5.92 3.53 -9.72
C VAL A 361 5.50 4.97 -9.46
N GLY A 362 6.20 5.67 -8.59
CA GLY A 362 5.78 6.96 -8.04
C GLY A 362 6.41 8.18 -8.71
N TYR A 363 7.39 8.01 -9.59
CA TYR A 363 8.15 9.09 -10.20
C TYR A 363 8.11 9.02 -11.71
N ALA A 364 8.15 10.17 -12.37
CA ALA A 364 8.26 10.23 -13.81
C ALA A 364 9.67 9.83 -14.28
N GLU A 365 9.80 9.43 -15.54
CA GLU A 365 11.09 9.06 -16.12
C GLU A 365 12.10 10.23 -16.02
N GLY A 366 13.30 9.93 -15.52
CA GLY A 366 14.35 10.93 -15.29
C GLY A 366 14.21 11.73 -13.99
N GLU A 367 13.08 11.65 -13.30
CA GLU A 367 12.87 12.26 -12.00
C GLU A 367 13.52 11.42 -10.89
N LYS A 368 14.21 12.08 -9.95
CA LYS A 368 14.87 11.39 -8.82
C LYS A 368 14.11 11.64 -7.52
N LYS A 369 13.97 10.57 -6.75
CA LYS A 369 13.43 10.66 -5.39
C LYS A 369 14.34 11.57 -4.53
N SER A 370 13.70 12.45 -3.74
CA SER A 370 14.43 13.32 -2.82
C SER A 370 15.11 12.52 -1.70
N THR A 371 16.25 13.01 -1.22
CA THR A 371 16.92 12.51 -0.02
C THR A 371 16.63 13.34 1.22
N GLN A 372 15.94 14.48 1.07
CA GLN A 372 15.57 15.39 2.15
C GLN A 372 14.58 14.70 3.10
N PHE A 373 14.81 14.84 4.40
CA PHE A 373 13.88 14.33 5.41
C PHE A 373 12.47 14.93 5.22
N GLY A 374 11.42 14.12 5.36
CA GLY A 374 10.06 14.46 4.94
C GLY A 374 9.83 14.04 3.48
N PHE A 375 10.43 14.71 2.52
CA PHE A 375 10.31 14.39 1.10
C PHE A 375 10.83 12.99 0.70
N LYS A 376 11.85 12.47 1.37
CA LYS A 376 12.36 11.11 1.09
C LYS A 376 11.33 10.01 1.32
N SER A 377 10.29 10.31 2.10
CA SER A 377 9.19 9.37 2.40
C SER A 377 8.02 9.47 1.41
N LEU A 378 8.07 10.43 0.46
CA LEU A 378 7.05 10.58 -0.56
C LEU A 378 7.15 9.44 -1.59
N ARG A 379 6.13 8.56 -1.63
CA ARG A 379 6.07 7.42 -2.53
C ARG A 379 5.47 7.74 -3.89
N LEU A 380 4.67 8.80 -3.99
CA LEU A 380 4.02 9.27 -5.21
C LEU A 380 4.35 10.75 -5.44
N ALA A 381 4.92 11.08 -6.60
CA ALA A 381 5.33 12.44 -6.95
C ALA A 381 4.98 12.81 -8.41
N ARG A 382 4.81 11.80 -9.28
CA ARG A 382 4.61 11.96 -10.73
C ARG A 382 3.32 12.73 -11.09
N PRO A 383 3.20 13.23 -12.32
CA PRO A 383 1.94 13.75 -12.84
C PRO A 383 0.81 12.73 -12.73
N LEU A 384 -0.35 13.18 -12.25
CA LEU A 384 -1.54 12.35 -12.12
C LEU A 384 -2.20 12.13 -13.48
N GLU A 385 -2.69 10.90 -13.71
CA GLU A 385 -3.34 10.52 -14.96
C GLU A 385 -4.69 9.84 -14.67
N PRO A 386 -5.68 9.97 -15.56
CA PRO A 386 -6.96 9.26 -15.43
C PRO A 386 -6.74 7.75 -15.24
N GLY A 387 -7.47 7.15 -14.29
CA GLY A 387 -7.32 5.75 -13.91
C GLY A 387 -6.31 5.49 -12.78
N PHE A 388 -5.57 6.50 -12.31
CA PHE A 388 -4.74 6.36 -11.11
C PHE A 388 -5.60 6.24 -9.87
N VAL A 389 -5.29 5.25 -9.03
CA VAL A 389 -5.87 5.06 -7.68
C VAL A 389 -4.76 5.17 -6.66
N PHE A 390 -4.97 6.00 -5.65
CA PHE A 390 -3.97 6.31 -4.62
C PHE A 390 -4.63 6.85 -3.35
N THR A 391 -3.86 6.90 -2.26
CA THR A 391 -4.27 7.44 -0.97
C THR A 391 -3.99 8.93 -0.85
N VAL A 392 -4.73 9.63 0.02
CA VAL A 392 -4.41 10.97 0.54
C VAL A 392 -4.47 10.89 2.06
N GLU A 393 -3.31 11.01 2.72
CA GLU A 393 -3.11 10.67 4.13
C GLU A 393 -2.19 11.65 4.90
N PRO A 394 -2.34 12.97 4.77
CA PRO A 394 -1.52 13.86 5.58
C PRO A 394 -1.73 13.57 7.06
N GLY A 395 -0.72 13.82 7.88
CA GLY A 395 -0.81 13.66 9.33
C GLY A 395 -0.04 14.73 10.07
N ILE A 396 -0.38 14.94 11.32
CA ILE A 396 0.31 15.88 12.23
C ILE A 396 0.75 15.09 13.46
N TYR A 397 2.05 15.08 13.71
CA TYR A 397 2.68 14.25 14.74
C TYR A 397 3.63 15.09 15.60
N PHE A 398 3.47 15.04 16.91
CA PHE A 398 4.40 15.63 17.86
C PHE A 398 5.26 14.51 18.46
N ILE A 399 6.43 14.27 17.86
CA ILE A 399 7.34 13.18 18.23
C ILE A 399 8.42 13.74 19.15
N PRO A 400 8.39 13.43 20.46
CA PRO A 400 9.32 14.02 21.43
C PRO A 400 10.79 13.84 21.05
N GLU A 401 11.17 12.64 20.63
CA GLU A 401 12.55 12.30 20.28
C GLU A 401 13.04 13.08 19.05
N LEU A 402 12.16 13.34 18.06
CA LEU A 402 12.48 14.13 16.87
C LEU A 402 12.62 15.60 17.21
N ILE A 403 11.74 16.12 18.08
CA ILE A 403 11.77 17.50 18.58
C ILE A 403 13.09 17.73 19.33
N ASP A 404 13.47 16.83 20.25
CA ASP A 404 14.70 16.94 21.02
C ASP A 404 15.94 16.85 20.15
N LEU A 405 15.97 15.92 19.19
CA LEU A 405 17.08 15.77 18.26
C LEU A 405 17.30 17.05 17.44
N TRP A 406 16.23 17.58 16.81
CA TRP A 406 16.36 18.75 15.96
C TRP A 406 16.68 20.01 16.78
N LYS A 407 16.16 20.13 18.01
CA LYS A 407 16.51 21.19 18.97
C LYS A 407 18.00 21.14 19.30
N ALA A 408 18.53 19.95 19.62
CA ALA A 408 19.95 19.78 19.97
C ALA A 408 20.88 20.08 18.78
N GLU A 409 20.46 19.75 17.56
CA GLU A 409 21.21 20.06 16.33
C GLU A 409 21.01 21.49 15.82
N GLY A 410 20.06 22.23 16.37
CA GLY A 410 19.72 23.60 15.94
C GLY A 410 19.17 23.65 14.52
N ARG A 411 18.48 22.58 14.05
CA ARG A 411 17.92 22.52 12.70
C ARG A 411 16.81 23.54 12.56
N PHE A 412 16.78 24.25 11.44
CA PHE A 412 15.71 25.19 11.10
C PHE A 412 15.31 26.14 12.23
N LYS A 413 16.28 26.57 13.08
CA LYS A 413 16.05 27.50 14.19
C LYS A 413 15.46 28.85 13.75
N GLU A 414 15.63 29.21 12.49
CA GLU A 414 15.01 30.36 11.85
C GLU A 414 13.51 30.21 11.68
N PHE A 415 12.99 28.98 11.54
CA PHE A 415 11.58 28.65 11.36
C PHE A 415 10.94 28.03 12.60
N ILE A 416 11.67 27.30 13.44
CA ILE A 416 11.11 26.51 14.54
C ILE A 416 11.30 27.21 15.88
N ASN A 417 10.22 27.27 16.69
CA ASN A 417 10.23 27.77 18.06
C ASN A 417 10.25 26.59 19.04
N TYR A 418 11.43 26.00 19.24
CA TYR A 418 11.60 24.78 20.05
C TYR A 418 11.11 24.91 21.49
N ASP A 419 11.21 26.10 22.11
CA ASP A 419 10.77 26.29 23.49
C ASP A 419 9.26 26.17 23.63
N LYS A 420 8.49 26.51 22.60
CA LYS A 420 7.05 26.30 22.59
C LYS A 420 6.66 24.86 22.29
N PHE A 421 7.47 24.10 21.54
CA PHE A 421 7.23 22.69 21.27
C PHE A 421 7.29 21.80 22.53
N GLU A 422 7.98 22.21 23.60
CA GLU A 422 8.00 21.46 24.87
C GLU A 422 6.60 21.19 25.42
N ALA A 423 5.68 22.14 25.30
CA ALA A 423 4.30 22.01 25.76
C ALA A 423 3.43 21.13 24.83
N TRP A 424 3.98 20.63 23.72
CA TRP A 424 3.25 19.84 22.74
C TRP A 424 3.73 18.39 22.61
N LYS A 425 4.77 18.01 23.33
CA LYS A 425 5.34 16.65 23.30
C LYS A 425 4.36 15.57 23.77
N ASP A 426 3.35 15.95 24.54
CA ASP A 426 2.30 15.06 25.08
C ASP A 426 1.07 14.93 24.15
N PHE A 427 1.05 15.64 23.03
CA PHE A 427 -0.12 15.67 22.14
C PHE A 427 -0.37 14.33 21.43
N GLY A 428 0.68 13.61 21.06
CA GLY A 428 0.58 12.42 20.20
C GLY A 428 0.58 12.74 18.72
N GLY A 429 -0.29 12.11 17.96
CA GLY A 429 -0.40 12.31 16.52
C GLY A 429 -1.78 11.97 15.99
N LEU A 430 -2.12 12.50 14.83
CA LEU A 430 -3.35 12.19 14.11
C LEU A 430 -3.13 12.14 12.60
N ARG A 431 -3.92 11.26 11.95
CA ARG A 431 -4.00 11.08 10.49
C ARG A 431 -5.44 10.76 10.12
N ASN A 432 -5.91 11.32 9.03
CA ASN A 432 -7.09 10.83 8.33
C ASN A 432 -6.74 10.62 6.87
N GLU A 433 -7.32 9.61 6.28
CA GLU A 433 -6.99 9.14 4.95
C GLU A 433 -8.22 8.71 4.18
N LEU A 434 -8.22 8.96 2.88
CA LEU A 434 -9.20 8.49 1.92
C LEU A 434 -8.50 8.06 0.62
N ASP A 435 -9.11 7.10 -0.05
CA ASP A 435 -8.70 6.59 -1.35
C ASP A 435 -9.34 7.40 -2.48
N TYR A 436 -8.55 7.77 -3.48
CA TYR A 436 -8.97 8.59 -4.61
C TYR A 436 -8.71 7.92 -5.96
N LEU A 437 -9.61 8.18 -6.89
CA LEU A 437 -9.46 7.90 -8.31
C LEU A 437 -9.32 9.21 -9.08
N ILE A 438 -8.35 9.32 -9.99
CA ILE A 438 -8.31 10.38 -10.99
C ILE A 438 -9.26 10.05 -12.15
N THR A 439 -10.17 10.97 -12.44
CA THR A 439 -11.09 10.94 -13.58
C THR A 439 -10.54 11.77 -14.75
N GLU A 440 -11.26 11.82 -15.87
CA GLU A 440 -10.85 12.62 -17.05
C GLU A 440 -10.75 14.13 -16.74
N ASP A 441 -11.54 14.62 -15.80
CA ASP A 441 -11.71 16.05 -15.50
C ASP A 441 -11.36 16.45 -14.06
N GLY A 442 -10.98 15.49 -13.19
CA GLY A 442 -10.68 15.78 -11.79
C GLY A 442 -10.36 14.53 -10.97
N CYS A 443 -10.96 14.43 -9.79
CA CYS A 443 -10.84 13.26 -8.93
C CYS A 443 -12.15 12.93 -8.22
N ARG A 444 -12.28 11.71 -7.70
CA ARG A 444 -13.34 11.32 -6.78
C ARG A 444 -12.83 10.40 -5.69
N VAL A 445 -13.48 10.46 -4.54
CA VAL A 445 -13.27 9.49 -3.45
C VAL A 445 -13.81 8.12 -3.88
N LEU A 446 -13.14 7.06 -3.48
CA LEU A 446 -13.58 5.67 -3.70
C LEU A 446 -14.50 5.19 -2.57
N GLY A 447 -15.31 4.17 -2.90
CA GLY A 447 -16.30 3.58 -2.01
C GLY A 447 -17.66 4.26 -2.09
N THR A 448 -18.69 3.51 -1.68
CA THR A 448 -20.09 3.98 -1.62
C THR A 448 -20.49 4.42 -0.22
N LEU A 449 -19.79 3.94 0.81
CA LEU A 449 -19.97 4.30 2.20
C LEU A 449 -19.12 5.53 2.54
N LYS A 450 -19.70 6.43 3.32
CA LYS A 450 -18.99 7.63 3.76
C LYS A 450 -18.27 7.40 5.09
N LYS A 451 -16.94 7.59 5.09
CA LYS A 451 -16.13 7.65 6.30
C LYS A 451 -16.28 9.05 6.96
N PRO A 452 -16.48 9.14 8.28
CA PRO A 452 -16.50 10.42 8.99
C PRO A 452 -15.17 11.18 8.86
N MET A 453 -15.23 12.47 8.48
CA MET A 453 -14.06 13.33 8.31
C MET A 453 -14.18 14.61 9.14
N THR A 454 -15.31 15.31 9.05
CA THR A 454 -15.52 16.56 9.82
C THR A 454 -15.77 16.27 11.30
N LEU A 455 -15.55 17.27 12.17
CA LEU A 455 -15.81 17.11 13.61
C LEU A 455 -17.25 16.69 13.88
N GLU A 456 -18.22 17.26 13.15
CA GLU A 456 -19.65 16.91 13.31
C GLU A 456 -19.91 15.44 12.93
N GLU A 457 -19.34 14.96 11.82
CA GLU A 457 -19.46 13.57 11.38
C GLU A 457 -18.80 12.61 12.38
N VAL A 458 -17.61 12.95 12.90
CA VAL A 458 -16.89 12.18 13.92
C VAL A 458 -17.75 12.05 15.19
N TYR A 459 -18.30 13.17 15.69
CA TYR A 459 -19.12 13.13 16.90
C TYR A 459 -20.44 12.39 16.67
N THR A 460 -21.02 12.50 15.47
CA THR A 460 -22.23 11.71 15.11
C THR A 460 -21.91 10.23 15.08
N ALA A 461 -20.82 9.81 14.44
CA ALA A 461 -20.43 8.40 14.34
C ALA A 461 -20.11 7.76 15.70
N LYS A 462 -19.58 8.56 16.65
CA LYS A 462 -19.36 8.08 18.02
C LYS A 462 -20.63 7.82 18.81
N ASN A 463 -21.75 8.42 18.42
CA ASN A 463 -23.02 8.29 19.12
C ASN A 463 -23.98 7.26 18.49
N LEU A 464 -23.55 6.58 17.42
CA LEU A 464 -24.25 5.45 16.82
C LEU A 464 -23.88 4.15 17.55
#